data_4d79b8ce14c985a04b319d2a4e6344cc
#
_entry.id   4d79b8ce14c985a04b319d2a4e6344cc
#
_cell.length_a   1.000
_cell.length_b   1.000
_cell.length_c   1.000
_cell.angle_alpha   90.00
_cell.angle_beta   90.00
_cell.angle_gamma   90.00
#
_symmetry.space_group_name_H-M   'P 1'
#
loop_
_entity.id
_entity.type
_entity.pdbx_description
1 polymer ?
#
loop_
_entity_poly.entity_id
_entity_poly.type
_entity_poly.pdbx_seq_one_letter_code
_entity_poly.pdbx_strand_id
1 'polypeptide(L)' 'MNTIKVTDEQLEYLRDLVLEAYSNDVAEQKEWNEDSFEGLVDAVCDAQEVE' A
#
# COMPACT_ATOMS: atom_id res chain seq x y z
N MET A 1 -5.13 14.72 6.67
CA MET A 1 -5.34 13.42 6.04
C MET A 1 -5.25 13.52 4.53
N ASN A 2 -4.53 12.62 3.93
CA ASN A 2 -4.28 12.70 2.49
C ASN A 2 -5.08 11.65 1.76
N THR A 3 -5.59 12.05 0.61
CA THR A 3 -6.35 11.15 -0.25
C THR A 3 -5.72 11.16 -1.64
N ILE A 4 -5.45 9.99 -2.16
CA ILE A 4 -4.94 9.91 -3.52
C ILE A 4 -6.05 9.36 -4.42
N LYS A 5 -6.05 9.83 -5.65
CA LYS A 5 -7.02 9.38 -6.62
C LYS A 5 -6.30 8.59 -7.69
N VAL A 6 -6.73 7.36 -7.88
CA VAL A 6 -6.12 6.50 -8.87
C VAL A 6 -7.22 5.77 -9.62
N THR A 7 -6.90 5.33 -10.81
CA THR A 7 -7.82 4.50 -11.57
C THR A 7 -7.78 3.09 -11.01
N ASP A 8 -8.73 2.26 -11.42
CA ASP A 8 -8.76 0.87 -10.99
C ASP A 8 -7.45 0.17 -11.37
N GLU A 9 -6.98 0.43 -12.55
CA GLU A 9 -5.75 -0.18 -13.02
C GLU A 9 -4.56 0.28 -12.18
N GLN A 10 -4.50 1.56 -11.88
CA GLN A 10 -3.43 2.10 -11.06
C GLN A 10 -3.48 1.56 -9.64
N LEU A 11 -4.67 1.38 -9.12
CA LEU A 11 -4.82 0.83 -7.78
C LEU A 11 -4.31 -0.61 -7.73
N GLU A 12 -4.56 -1.36 -8.77
CA GLU A 12 -4.08 -2.72 -8.86
C GLU A 12 -2.56 -2.75 -8.86
N TYR A 13 -1.94 -1.87 -9.63
CA TYR A 13 -0.49 -1.77 -9.65
C TYR A 13 0.04 -1.40 -8.26
N LEU A 14 -0.59 -0.43 -7.64
CA LEU A 14 -0.16 0.03 -6.33
C LEU A 14 -0.25 -1.07 -5.30
N ARG A 15 -1.33 -1.80 -5.33
CA ARG A 15 -1.50 -2.90 -4.38
C ARG A 15 -0.42 -3.96 -4.58
N ASP A 16 -0.13 -4.30 -5.83
CA ASP A 16 0.91 -5.27 -6.12
C ASP A 16 2.25 -4.82 -5.58
N LEU A 17 2.58 -3.55 -5.82
CA LEU A 17 3.85 -3.03 -5.36
C LEU A 17 3.95 -3.01 -3.85
N VAL A 18 2.87 -2.63 -3.19
CA VAL A 18 2.86 -2.56 -1.74
C VAL A 18 2.98 -3.96 -1.13
N LEU A 19 2.26 -4.91 -1.68
CA LEU A 19 2.32 -6.27 -1.16
C LEU A 19 3.68 -6.90 -1.41
N GLU A 20 4.28 -6.60 -2.53
CA GLU A 20 5.62 -7.09 -2.81
C GLU A 20 6.62 -6.50 -1.84
N ALA A 21 6.51 -5.22 -1.56
CA ALA A 21 7.39 -4.58 -0.59
C ALA A 21 7.20 -5.18 0.80
N TYR A 22 5.96 -5.47 1.15
CA TYR A 22 5.66 -6.07 2.43
C TYR A 22 6.31 -7.46 2.54
N SER A 23 6.20 -8.22 1.48
CA SER A 23 6.73 -9.58 1.45
C SER A 23 8.26 -9.60 1.53
N ASN A 24 8.90 -8.55 1.01
CA ASN A 24 10.35 -8.45 0.99
C ASN A 24 10.94 -7.67 2.15
N ASP A 25 10.12 -7.31 3.12
CA ASP A 25 10.57 -6.57 4.30
C ASP A 25 11.25 -5.26 3.93
N VAL A 26 10.75 -4.61 2.90
CA VAL A 26 11.36 -3.36 2.44
C VAL A 26 11.29 -2.30 3.53
N ALA A 27 10.20 -2.27 4.30
CA ALA A 27 10.06 -1.28 5.36
C ALA A 27 11.18 -1.42 6.37
N GLU A 28 11.55 -2.64 6.70
CA GLU A 28 12.61 -2.87 7.66
C GLU A 28 13.96 -2.46 7.05
N GLN A 29 14.18 -2.81 5.81
CA GLN A 29 15.44 -2.47 5.16
C GLN A 29 15.64 -0.97 5.04
N LYS A 30 14.56 -0.23 4.82
CA LYS A 30 14.64 1.21 4.67
C LYS A 30 14.35 1.95 5.96
N GLU A 31 14.16 1.22 7.04
CA GLU A 31 13.89 1.81 8.34
C GLU A 31 12.63 2.68 8.34
N TRP A 32 11.64 2.27 7.60
CA TRP A 32 10.36 2.96 7.60
C TRP A 32 9.60 2.62 8.87
N ASN A 33 8.63 3.46 9.21
CA ASN A 33 7.76 3.19 10.33
C ASN A 33 6.83 2.04 9.96
N GLU A 34 6.93 0.93 10.69
CA GLU A 34 6.16 -0.26 10.36
C GLU A 34 4.67 -0.03 10.52
N ASP A 35 4.29 0.71 11.56
CA ASP A 35 2.87 0.98 11.76
C ASP A 35 2.29 1.76 10.59
N SER A 36 3.02 2.74 10.11
CA SER A 36 2.56 3.52 8.96
C SER A 36 2.49 2.65 7.71
N PHE A 37 3.46 1.79 7.54
CA PHE A 37 3.49 0.94 6.36
C PHE A 37 2.34 -0.06 6.38
N GLU A 38 2.06 -0.65 7.53
CA GLU A 38 0.94 -1.57 7.65
C GLU A 38 -0.38 -0.87 7.42
N GLY A 39 -0.48 0.38 7.88
CA GLY A 39 -1.67 1.16 7.59
C GLY A 39 -1.84 1.38 6.10
N LEU A 40 -0.75 1.58 5.40
CA LEU A 40 -0.82 1.74 3.95
C LEU A 40 -1.27 0.45 3.28
N VAL A 41 -0.76 -0.68 3.71
CA VAL A 41 -1.17 -1.96 3.15
C VAL A 41 -2.66 -2.17 3.35
N ASP A 42 -3.15 -1.89 4.55
CA ASP A 42 -4.57 -1.99 4.83
C ASP A 42 -5.39 -1.06 3.95
N ALA A 43 -4.94 0.17 3.83
CA ALA A 43 -5.67 1.16 3.05
C ALA A 43 -5.76 0.76 1.58
N VAL A 44 -4.67 0.24 1.06
CA VAL A 44 -4.65 -0.15 -0.35
C VAL A 44 -5.56 -1.35 -0.58
N CYS A 45 -5.52 -2.32 0.31
CA CYS A 45 -6.37 -3.50 0.17
C CYS A 45 -7.83 -3.15 0.33
N ASP A 46 -8.12 -2.22 1.23
CA ASP A 46 -9.48 -1.82 1.47
C ASP A 46 -10.04 -0.97 0.33
N ALA A 47 -9.21 -0.12 -0.23
CA ALA A 47 -9.64 0.78 -1.29
C ALA A 47 -10.11 0.03 -2.52
N GLN A 48 -9.60 -1.15 -2.70
CA GLN A 48 -9.99 -1.95 -3.84
C GLN A 48 -11.49 -2.21 -3.87
N GLU A 49 -12.11 -2.19 -2.72
CA GLU A 49 -13.52 -2.49 -2.60
C GLU A 49 -14.40 -1.30 -2.93
N VAL A 50 -13.84 -0.15 -3.00
CA VAL A 50 -14.61 1.06 -3.08
C VAL A 50 -15.30 1.22 -4.41
N GLU A 51 -14.82 0.64 -5.41
CA GLU A 51 -15.40 0.82 -6.70
C GLU A 51 -16.87 0.73 -6.77
#